data_53f80bc89e13f54bf77a04aca8033197
#
_entry.id   53f80bc89e13f54bf77a04aca8033197
#
_cell.length_a   1.000
_cell.length_b   1.000
_cell.length_c   1.000
_cell.angle_alpha   90.00
_cell.angle_beta   90.00
_cell.angle_gamma   90.00
#
_symmetry.space_group_name_H-M   'P 1'
#
loop_
_entity.id
_entity.type
_entity.pdbx_description
1 polymer ?
#
loop_
_entity_poly.entity_id
_entity_poly.type
_entity_poly.pdbx_seq_one_letter_code
_entity_poly.pdbx_strand_id
1 'polypeptide(L)'
;FQNMRPFRKLPIIANVMVACLCPRALKRGEWVKKIESKAMDALEFAGISDMAKENASVLSQGDLKRLEVARAIATEPELLLLDEPFGGLSPAETDLMAKSIKRLHKGGRFGRLHSEGPAMVIVEHKLHWLMMIATRIIVLSFGTIIADGTPDEIIKNPTVIEAYLGQGGN
;
A
#
# COMPACT_ATOMS: atom_id res chain seq x y z
N PHE A 1 -2.61 10.49 -1.98
CA PHE A 1 -2.93 11.34 -3.15
C PHE A 1 -3.95 10.64 -4.04
N GLN A 2 -5.15 11.19 -4.19
CA GLN A 2 -6.23 10.63 -5.05
C GLN A 2 -5.88 10.61 -6.54
N ASN A 3 -4.86 11.35 -6.99
CA ASN A 3 -4.43 11.41 -8.37
C ASN A 3 -2.90 11.26 -8.47
N MET A 4 -2.45 10.02 -8.56
CA MET A 4 -1.06 9.78 -8.88
C MET A 4 -0.75 10.27 -10.32
N ARG A 5 0.29 11.07 -10.46
CA ARG A 5 0.83 11.46 -11.76
C ARG A 5 2.17 10.74 -11.99
N PRO A 6 2.15 9.52 -12.52
CA PRO A 6 3.38 8.85 -12.90
C PRO A 6 4.05 9.60 -14.04
N PHE A 7 5.34 9.43 -14.19
CA PHE A 7 6.05 9.85 -15.39
C PHE A 7 5.65 8.93 -16.55
N ARG A 8 4.54 9.25 -17.23
CA ARG A 8 3.87 8.38 -18.21
C ARG A 8 4.77 7.93 -19.36
N LYS A 9 5.74 8.76 -19.77
CA LYS A 9 6.69 8.49 -20.86
C LYS A 9 7.93 7.71 -20.40
N LEU A 10 8.07 7.45 -19.10
CA LEU A 10 9.17 6.67 -18.57
C LEU A 10 8.72 5.23 -18.32
N PRO A 11 9.65 4.26 -18.38
CA PRO A 11 9.40 2.90 -17.94
C PRO A 11 8.88 2.85 -16.50
N ILE A 12 8.07 1.84 -16.19
CA ILE A 12 7.48 1.64 -14.87
C ILE A 12 8.59 1.53 -13.81
N ILE A 13 9.65 0.77 -14.09
CA ILE A 13 10.80 0.66 -13.19
C ILE A 13 11.46 2.02 -12.91
N ALA A 14 11.59 2.89 -13.92
CA ALA A 14 12.18 4.22 -13.77
C ALA A 14 11.35 5.10 -12.83
N ASN A 15 10.02 4.95 -12.84
CA ASN A 15 9.12 5.63 -11.91
C ASN A 15 9.40 5.25 -10.44
N VAL A 16 9.79 4.00 -10.18
CA VAL A 16 10.16 3.53 -8.84
C VAL A 16 11.59 3.91 -8.51
N MET A 17 12.52 3.82 -9.47
CA MET A 17 13.91 4.24 -9.27
C MET A 17 14.03 5.69 -8.80
N VAL A 18 13.18 6.60 -9.31
CA VAL A 18 13.13 8.00 -8.83
C VAL A 18 12.82 8.06 -7.32
N ALA A 19 11.95 7.20 -6.81
CA ALA A 19 11.66 7.12 -5.37
C ALA A 19 12.85 6.59 -4.57
N CYS A 20 13.64 5.67 -5.14
CA CYS A 20 14.88 5.17 -4.52
C CYS A 20 15.97 6.25 -4.39
N LEU A 21 15.88 7.36 -5.12
CA LEU A 21 16.81 8.49 -5.00
C LEU A 21 16.55 9.37 -3.75
N CYS A 22 15.52 9.06 -2.95
CA CYS A 22 15.31 9.71 -1.68
C CYS A 22 16.55 9.57 -0.79
N PRO A 23 17.00 10.65 -0.07
CA PRO A 23 18.22 10.61 0.75
C PRO A 23 18.29 9.48 1.79
N ARG A 24 17.13 8.99 2.25
CA ARG A 24 17.05 7.83 3.17
C ARG A 24 17.25 6.50 2.45
N ALA A 25 16.81 6.38 1.21
CA ALA A 25 16.96 5.17 0.40
C ALA A 25 18.36 5.04 -0.22
N LEU A 26 19.09 6.16 -0.34
CA LEU A 26 20.47 6.19 -0.85
C LEU A 26 21.45 6.24 0.31
N LYS A 27 22.04 5.10 0.64
CA LYS A 27 23.30 5.11 1.38
C LYS A 27 24.41 5.61 0.43
N ARG A 28 25.24 6.53 0.94
CA ARG A 28 26.35 7.15 0.21
C ARG A 28 27.16 6.08 -0.54
N GLY A 29 27.20 6.14 -1.90
CA GLY A 29 27.94 5.20 -2.74
C GLY A 29 27.13 4.04 -3.35
N GLU A 30 25.80 4.04 -3.25
CA GLU A 30 24.97 3.05 -3.95
C GLU A 30 24.93 3.33 -5.46
N TRP A 31 25.36 2.32 -6.24
CA TRP A 31 25.43 2.38 -7.70
C TRP A 31 24.06 2.10 -8.33
N VAL A 32 23.85 2.58 -9.58
CA VAL A 32 22.60 2.42 -10.35
C VAL A 32 22.03 1.00 -10.33
N LYS A 33 22.89 -0.03 -10.41
CA LYS A 33 22.45 -1.45 -10.32
C LYS A 33 21.73 -1.80 -9.02
N LYS A 34 22.13 -1.18 -7.91
CA LYS A 34 21.49 -1.43 -6.62
C LYS A 34 20.13 -0.72 -6.52
N ILE A 35 20.03 0.47 -7.11
CA ILE A 35 18.76 1.20 -7.23
C ILE A 35 17.77 0.42 -8.11
N GLU A 36 18.25 -0.11 -9.23
CA GLU A 36 17.45 -0.94 -10.13
C GLU A 36 16.95 -2.22 -9.43
N SER A 37 17.82 -2.91 -8.68
CA SER A 37 17.42 -4.08 -7.89
C SER A 37 16.36 -3.73 -6.83
N LYS A 38 16.52 -2.62 -6.10
CA LYS A 38 15.52 -2.15 -5.13
C LYS A 38 14.18 -1.83 -5.80
N ALA A 39 14.24 -1.15 -6.95
CA ALA A 39 13.03 -0.81 -7.69
C ALA A 39 12.32 -2.07 -8.20
N MET A 40 13.07 -3.07 -8.68
CA MET A 40 12.50 -4.34 -9.12
C MET A 40 11.87 -5.11 -7.94
N ASP A 41 12.53 -5.17 -6.79
CA ASP A 41 11.99 -5.78 -5.57
C ASP A 41 10.65 -5.11 -5.16
N ALA A 42 10.57 -3.78 -5.29
CA ALA A 42 9.34 -3.04 -4.98
C ALA A 42 8.20 -3.32 -5.98
N LEU A 43 8.53 -3.46 -7.27
CA LEU A 43 7.57 -3.86 -8.30
C LEU A 43 7.10 -5.30 -8.12
N GLU A 44 7.99 -6.22 -7.73
CA GLU A 44 7.64 -7.60 -7.40
C GLU A 44 6.69 -7.65 -6.20
N PHE A 45 6.97 -6.86 -5.15
CA PHE A 45 6.08 -6.72 -4.01
C PHE A 45 4.66 -6.25 -4.43
N ALA A 46 4.58 -5.28 -5.33
CA ALA A 46 3.33 -4.72 -5.83
C ALA A 46 2.64 -5.60 -6.89
N GLY A 47 3.33 -6.66 -7.38
CA GLY A 47 2.80 -7.60 -8.37
C GLY A 47 2.68 -7.02 -9.79
N ILE A 48 3.62 -6.14 -10.18
CA ILE A 48 3.70 -5.55 -11.54
C ILE A 48 5.13 -5.57 -12.11
N SER A 49 5.96 -6.49 -11.62
CA SER A 49 7.37 -6.60 -12.07
C SER A 49 7.52 -7.06 -13.52
N ASP A 50 6.56 -7.81 -14.05
CA ASP A 50 6.49 -8.24 -15.44
C ASP A 50 6.36 -7.08 -16.42
N MET A 51 5.72 -5.98 -15.99
CA MET A 51 5.55 -4.76 -16.77
C MET A 51 6.69 -3.72 -16.57
N ALA A 52 7.74 -4.05 -15.83
CA ALA A 52 8.78 -3.11 -15.39
C ALA A 52 9.38 -2.25 -16.51
N LYS A 53 9.55 -2.83 -17.71
CA LYS A 53 10.16 -2.18 -18.88
C LYS A 53 9.17 -1.41 -19.75
N GLU A 54 7.86 -1.58 -19.52
CA GLU A 54 6.83 -0.88 -20.28
C GLU A 54 6.69 0.57 -19.80
N ASN A 55 6.16 1.43 -20.68
CA ASN A 55 5.86 2.81 -20.28
C ASN A 55 4.69 2.85 -19.31
N ALA A 56 4.76 3.73 -18.31
CA ALA A 56 3.69 3.86 -17.32
C ALA A 56 2.35 4.37 -17.92
N SER A 57 2.34 4.76 -19.20
CA SER A 57 1.11 5.14 -19.92
C SER A 57 0.16 3.97 -20.18
N VAL A 58 0.64 2.72 -20.15
CA VAL A 58 -0.18 1.52 -20.43
C VAL A 58 -0.91 0.99 -19.18
N LEU A 59 -0.57 1.51 -18.00
CA LEU A 59 -1.11 1.03 -16.73
C LEU A 59 -2.61 1.29 -16.59
N SER A 60 -3.33 0.24 -16.15
CA SER A 60 -4.70 0.34 -15.67
C SER A 60 -4.79 1.17 -14.37
N GLN A 61 -6.00 1.52 -13.92
CA GLN A 61 -6.19 2.19 -12.64
C GLN A 61 -5.68 1.33 -11.46
N GLY A 62 -5.90 0.02 -11.49
CA GLY A 62 -5.38 -0.90 -10.49
C GLY A 62 -3.86 -0.96 -10.48
N ASP A 63 -3.22 -1.03 -11.66
CA ASP A 63 -1.76 -1.06 -11.76
C ASP A 63 -1.13 0.28 -11.36
N LEU A 64 -1.83 1.40 -11.59
CA LEU A 64 -1.42 2.71 -11.06
C LEU A 64 -1.37 2.69 -9.53
N LYS A 65 -2.37 2.10 -8.85
CA LYS A 65 -2.34 1.94 -7.40
C LYS A 65 -1.20 1.04 -6.92
N ARG A 66 -0.91 -0.04 -7.64
CA ARG A 66 0.23 -0.91 -7.37
C ARG A 66 1.56 -0.17 -7.53
N LEU A 67 1.70 0.63 -8.59
CA LEU A 67 2.88 1.48 -8.79
C LEU A 67 3.03 2.51 -7.67
N GLU A 68 1.94 3.08 -7.17
CA GLU A 68 1.93 4.00 -6.02
C GLU A 68 2.51 3.35 -4.77
N VAL A 69 2.04 2.16 -4.44
CA VAL A 69 2.55 1.36 -3.32
C VAL A 69 4.02 1.01 -3.53
N ALA A 70 4.41 0.55 -4.72
CA ALA A 70 5.81 0.24 -5.05
C ALA A 70 6.73 1.45 -4.83
N ARG A 71 6.33 2.64 -5.28
CA ARG A 71 7.09 3.88 -5.07
C ARG A 71 7.21 4.25 -3.59
N ALA A 72 6.12 4.08 -2.82
CA ALA A 72 6.13 4.38 -1.39
C ALA A 72 7.09 3.47 -0.63
N ILE A 73 7.04 2.15 -0.85
CA ILE A 73 7.91 1.21 -0.15
C ILE A 73 9.38 1.28 -0.59
N ALA A 74 9.64 1.69 -1.84
CA ALA A 74 11.00 1.85 -2.36
C ALA A 74 11.79 2.96 -1.63
N THR A 75 11.10 3.87 -0.92
CA THR A 75 11.75 4.89 -0.07
C THR A 75 12.25 4.32 1.26
N GLU A 76 12.00 3.04 1.56
CA GLU A 76 12.30 2.39 2.85
C GLU A 76 11.77 3.21 4.04
N PRO A 77 10.46 3.48 4.12
CA PRO A 77 9.89 4.38 5.12
C PRO A 77 9.84 3.74 6.51
N GLU A 78 9.97 4.55 7.57
CA GLU A 78 9.66 4.15 8.95
C GLU A 78 8.15 4.18 9.23
N LEU A 79 7.44 5.08 8.55
CA LEU A 79 5.99 5.22 8.60
C LEU A 79 5.42 5.25 7.18
N LEU A 80 4.50 4.35 6.89
CA LEU A 80 3.82 4.25 5.60
C LEU A 80 2.35 4.67 5.75
N LEU A 81 1.97 5.71 5.01
CA LEU A 81 0.59 6.19 4.95
C LEU A 81 -0.03 5.79 3.61
N LEU A 82 -1.05 4.96 3.64
CA LEU A 82 -1.76 4.45 2.46
C LEU A 82 -3.20 4.94 2.47
N ASP A 83 -3.58 5.61 1.39
CA ASP A 83 -4.93 6.13 1.18
C ASP A 83 -5.59 5.34 0.05
N GLU A 84 -6.61 4.55 0.40
CA GLU A 84 -7.33 3.63 -0.49
C GLU A 84 -6.42 2.76 -1.38
N PRO A 85 -5.44 2.01 -0.81
CA PRO A 85 -4.48 1.24 -1.60
C PRO A 85 -5.13 0.13 -2.43
N PHE A 86 -6.37 -0.25 -2.13
CA PHE A 86 -7.12 -1.29 -2.83
C PHE A 86 -8.06 -0.73 -3.91
N GLY A 87 -8.05 0.59 -4.16
CA GLY A 87 -8.87 1.23 -5.18
C GLY A 87 -8.55 0.71 -6.57
N GLY A 88 -9.59 0.36 -7.36
CA GLY A 88 -9.44 -0.14 -8.73
C GLY A 88 -8.89 -1.56 -8.88
N LEU A 89 -8.58 -2.25 -7.78
CA LEU A 89 -8.17 -3.65 -7.79
C LEU A 89 -9.39 -4.59 -7.81
N SER A 90 -9.28 -5.70 -8.56
CA SER A 90 -10.20 -6.84 -8.46
C SER A 90 -10.08 -7.50 -7.08
N PRO A 91 -11.05 -8.34 -6.66
CA PRO A 91 -10.98 -9.06 -5.38
C PRO A 91 -9.71 -9.90 -5.22
N ALA A 92 -9.29 -10.62 -6.27
CA ALA A 92 -8.07 -11.44 -6.25
C ALA A 92 -6.80 -10.59 -6.09
N GLU A 93 -6.72 -9.46 -6.78
CA GLU A 93 -5.61 -8.53 -6.68
C GLU A 93 -5.57 -7.84 -5.32
N THR A 94 -6.74 -7.49 -4.77
CA THR A 94 -6.85 -6.93 -3.42
C THR A 94 -6.34 -7.92 -2.37
N ASP A 95 -6.68 -9.21 -2.50
CA ASP A 95 -6.18 -10.26 -1.60
C ASP A 95 -4.65 -10.38 -1.64
N LEU A 96 -4.08 -10.38 -2.84
CA LEU A 96 -2.62 -10.42 -3.01
C LEU A 96 -1.94 -9.18 -2.40
N MET A 97 -2.47 -8.00 -2.64
CA MET A 97 -1.94 -6.75 -2.09
C MET A 97 -2.05 -6.71 -0.56
N ALA A 98 -3.19 -7.11 0.00
CA ALA A 98 -3.40 -7.17 1.45
C ALA A 98 -2.41 -8.13 2.12
N LYS A 99 -2.20 -9.32 1.54
CA LYS A 99 -1.19 -10.29 2.01
C LYS A 99 0.22 -9.72 1.94
N SER A 100 0.54 -8.98 0.89
CA SER A 100 1.83 -8.32 0.73
C SER A 100 2.04 -7.23 1.79
N ILE A 101 1.06 -6.36 2.02
CA ILE A 101 1.09 -5.32 3.06
C ILE A 101 1.26 -5.96 4.45
N LYS A 102 0.50 -7.02 4.75
CA LYS A 102 0.64 -7.76 6.03
C LYS A 102 2.05 -8.33 6.22
N ARG A 103 2.65 -8.84 5.15
CA ARG A 103 4.02 -9.36 5.15
C ARG A 103 5.05 -8.27 5.39
N LEU A 104 4.86 -7.09 4.78
CA LEU A 104 5.74 -5.93 4.97
C LEU A 104 5.74 -5.47 6.43
N HIS A 105 4.57 -5.37 7.07
CA HIS A 105 4.43 -4.98 8.47
C HIS A 105 5.16 -5.94 9.43
N LYS A 106 5.20 -7.23 9.10
CA LYS A 106 5.89 -8.26 9.90
C LYS A 106 7.41 -8.33 9.69
N GLY A 107 8.02 -7.35 9.02
CA GLY A 107 9.47 -7.34 8.79
C GLY A 107 9.91 -8.14 7.57
N GLY A 108 9.14 -8.12 6.49
CA GLY A 108 9.50 -8.71 5.21
C GLY A 108 10.73 -8.05 4.56
N ARG A 109 11.10 -8.54 3.36
CA ARG A 109 12.34 -8.23 2.59
C ARG A 109 12.71 -6.74 2.47
N PHE A 110 11.75 -5.83 2.62
CA PHE A 110 11.94 -4.36 2.60
C PHE A 110 12.29 -3.76 3.98
N GLY A 111 12.24 -4.56 5.05
CA GLY A 111 12.56 -4.14 6.42
C GLY A 111 14.03 -4.30 6.81
N ARG A 112 14.98 -4.11 5.90
CA ARG A 112 16.43 -4.29 6.20
C ARG A 112 17.00 -3.34 7.24
N LEU A 113 16.29 -2.27 7.57
CA LEU A 113 16.73 -1.29 8.59
C LEU A 113 16.23 -1.62 9.99
N HIS A 114 15.14 -2.38 10.11
CA HIS A 114 14.54 -2.75 11.38
C HIS A 114 14.09 -4.22 11.32
N SER A 115 14.22 -4.94 12.43
CA SER A 115 13.71 -6.30 12.62
C SER A 115 12.19 -6.37 12.47
N GLU A 116 11.53 -5.23 12.60
CA GLU A 116 10.10 -5.01 12.41
C GLU A 116 9.87 -4.17 11.15
N GLY A 117 8.77 -4.41 10.44
CA GLY A 117 8.39 -3.61 9.27
C GLY A 117 7.99 -2.18 9.64
N PRO A 118 7.72 -1.30 8.66
CA PRO A 118 7.30 0.07 8.92
C PRO A 118 5.99 0.12 9.73
N ALA A 119 5.85 1.15 10.56
CA ALA A 119 4.53 1.51 11.08
C ALA A 119 3.61 1.90 9.91
N MET A 120 2.34 1.48 9.96
CA MET A 120 1.41 1.74 8.86
C MET A 120 0.13 2.39 9.35
N VAL A 121 -0.34 3.38 8.60
CA VAL A 121 -1.71 3.91 8.70
C VAL A 121 -2.37 3.73 7.34
N ILE A 122 -3.50 3.04 7.32
CA ILE A 122 -4.24 2.71 6.10
C ILE A 122 -5.64 3.28 6.23
N VAL A 123 -6.03 4.14 5.30
CA VAL A 123 -7.41 4.63 5.14
C VAL A 123 -8.07 3.77 4.08
N GLU A 124 -9.15 3.10 4.41
CA GLU A 124 -9.88 2.19 3.51
C GLU A 124 -11.35 2.10 3.88
N HIS A 125 -12.19 1.87 2.89
CA HIS A 125 -13.61 1.59 3.08
C HIS A 125 -13.95 0.09 2.86
N LYS A 126 -13.01 -0.70 2.35
CA LYS A 126 -13.15 -2.15 2.16
C LYS A 126 -12.86 -2.88 3.47
N LEU A 127 -13.81 -2.87 4.39
CA LEU A 127 -13.68 -3.35 5.77
C LEU A 127 -13.13 -4.79 5.86
N HIS A 128 -13.60 -5.69 4.99
CA HIS A 128 -13.15 -7.09 4.98
C HIS A 128 -11.61 -7.23 4.90
N TRP A 129 -10.99 -6.47 4.00
CA TRP A 129 -9.54 -6.51 3.81
C TRP A 129 -8.78 -5.84 4.96
N LEU A 130 -9.34 -4.75 5.51
CA LEU A 130 -8.79 -4.08 6.69
C LEU A 130 -8.74 -5.01 7.89
N MET A 131 -9.81 -5.78 8.14
CA MET A 131 -9.89 -6.78 9.21
C MET A 131 -8.78 -7.83 9.12
N MET A 132 -8.33 -8.16 7.91
CA MET A 132 -7.26 -9.16 7.71
C MET A 132 -5.86 -8.66 8.05
N ILE A 133 -5.61 -7.35 7.96
CA ILE A 133 -4.26 -6.76 8.02
C ILE A 133 -4.04 -5.85 9.22
N ALA A 134 -5.07 -5.16 9.69
CA ALA A 134 -4.96 -4.20 10.77
C ALA A 134 -4.82 -4.88 12.15
N THR A 135 -4.08 -4.23 13.04
CA THR A 135 -3.99 -4.60 14.47
C THR A 135 -4.91 -3.73 15.32
N ARG A 136 -5.24 -2.54 14.86
CA ARG A 136 -6.16 -1.58 15.46
C ARG A 136 -6.94 -0.88 14.35
N ILE A 137 -8.23 -0.66 14.55
CA ILE A 137 -9.11 0.01 13.60
C ILE A 137 -9.80 1.16 14.31
N ILE A 138 -9.76 2.34 13.68
CA ILE A 138 -10.52 3.51 14.08
C ILE A 138 -11.59 3.73 13.03
N VAL A 139 -12.86 3.74 13.44
CA VAL A 139 -13.99 3.92 12.54
C VAL A 139 -14.50 5.35 12.64
N LEU A 140 -14.57 6.00 11.47
CA LEU A 140 -15.06 7.37 11.31
C LEU A 140 -16.43 7.36 10.62
N SER A 141 -17.36 8.14 11.14
CA SER A 141 -18.64 8.43 10.50
C SER A 141 -18.93 9.92 10.63
N PHE A 142 -19.21 10.59 9.50
CA PHE A 142 -19.46 12.04 9.43
C PHE A 142 -18.43 12.89 10.20
N GLY A 143 -17.13 12.52 10.11
CA GLY A 143 -16.04 13.25 10.77
C GLY A 143 -15.88 12.98 12.27
N THR A 144 -16.68 12.07 12.84
CA THR A 144 -16.62 11.68 14.26
C THR A 144 -16.13 10.24 14.40
N ILE A 145 -15.26 9.99 15.38
CA ILE A 145 -14.85 8.63 15.72
C ILE A 145 -16.01 7.94 16.44
N ILE A 146 -16.53 6.86 15.84
CA ILE A 146 -17.64 6.08 16.39
C ILE A 146 -17.19 4.76 17.04
N ALA A 147 -15.98 4.29 16.72
CA ALA A 147 -15.36 3.13 17.35
C ALA A 147 -13.83 3.17 17.21
N ASP A 148 -13.14 2.57 18.17
CA ASP A 148 -11.70 2.38 18.20
C ASP A 148 -11.41 1.08 18.95
N GLY A 149 -10.72 0.14 18.31
CA GLY A 149 -10.43 -1.16 18.91
C GLY A 149 -9.76 -2.14 17.95
N THR A 150 -9.63 -3.38 18.40
CA THR A 150 -9.16 -4.51 17.58
C THR A 150 -10.18 -4.88 16.51
N PRO A 151 -9.77 -5.57 15.42
CA PRO A 151 -10.71 -6.07 14.41
C PRO A 151 -11.90 -6.86 15.02
N ASP A 152 -11.64 -7.71 16.01
CA ASP A 152 -12.67 -8.53 16.67
C ASP A 152 -13.68 -7.71 17.51
N GLU A 153 -13.26 -6.58 18.06
CA GLU A 153 -14.14 -5.65 18.76
C GLU A 153 -14.97 -4.84 17.79
N ILE A 154 -14.35 -4.35 16.71
CA ILE A 154 -14.99 -3.54 15.69
C ILE A 154 -16.11 -4.29 14.97
N ILE A 155 -15.89 -5.56 14.59
CA ILE A 155 -16.92 -6.35 13.88
C ILE A 155 -18.16 -6.63 14.73
N LYS A 156 -18.02 -6.59 16.07
CA LYS A 156 -19.10 -6.83 17.03
C LYS A 156 -19.74 -5.53 17.54
N ASN A 157 -19.18 -4.39 17.18
CA ASN A 157 -19.66 -3.10 17.68
C ASN A 157 -21.01 -2.72 17.05
N PRO A 158 -22.09 -2.57 17.85
CA PRO A 158 -23.43 -2.28 17.31
C PRO A 158 -23.48 -0.97 16.49
N THR A 159 -22.77 0.07 16.92
CA THR A 159 -22.71 1.35 16.22
C THR A 159 -22.06 1.23 14.85
N VAL A 160 -21.02 0.39 14.73
CA VAL A 160 -20.35 0.11 13.45
C VAL A 160 -21.27 -0.72 12.55
N ILE A 161 -21.94 -1.73 13.10
CA ILE A 161 -22.89 -2.55 12.36
C ILE A 161 -24.03 -1.69 11.80
N GLU A 162 -24.60 -0.82 12.61
CA GLU A 162 -25.67 0.10 12.17
C GLU A 162 -25.18 1.07 11.09
N ALA A 163 -23.99 1.67 11.26
CA ALA A 163 -23.45 2.65 10.32
C ALA A 163 -23.06 2.05 8.96
N TYR A 164 -22.58 0.80 8.92
CA TYR A 164 -22.04 0.17 7.72
C TYR A 164 -22.90 -0.94 7.13
N LEU A 165 -23.65 -1.70 7.95
CA LEU A 165 -24.46 -2.82 7.54
C LEU A 165 -25.96 -2.49 7.57
N GLY A 166 -26.38 -1.50 8.36
CA GLY A 166 -27.78 -1.03 8.43
C GLY A 166 -28.26 -0.30 7.16
N GLN A 167 -27.36 0.14 6.28
CA GLN A 167 -27.69 0.79 5.00
C GLN A 167 -27.74 -0.17 3.80
N GLY A 168 -27.46 -1.45 4.00
CA GLY A 168 -27.41 -2.48 2.94
C GLY A 168 -28.69 -3.32 2.79
N GLY A 169 -29.78 -2.91 3.39
CA GLY A 169 -31.07 -3.61 3.33
C GLY A 169 -32.14 -2.84 2.54
N ASN A 170 -31.88 -2.55 1.25
CA ASN A 170 -32.91 -2.27 0.23
C ASN A 170 -32.43 -2.78 -1.12
#